data_ab091f0cf421c09c388011b545111c11
#
_entry.id   ab091f0cf421c09c388011b545111c11
#
_cell.length_a   1.000
_cell.length_b   1.000
_cell.length_c   1.000
_cell.angle_alpha   90.00
_cell.angle_beta   90.00
_cell.angle_gamma   90.00
#
_symmetry.space_group_name_H-M   'P 1'
#
loop_
_entity.id
_entity.type
_entity.pdbx_description
1 polymer ?
#
loop_
_entity_poly.entity_id
_entity_poly.type
_entity_poly.pdbx_seq_one_letter_code
_entity_poly.pdbx_strand_id
1 'polypeptide(L)'
;MDADELLRPRAGRSEAFFEIALLKDAFRFLKVMCPNSREKISLQFEAGQLVGLDGKKFPSTVAAIRELTERAGAFAIGRDIHVGDTIIGIKGRVGFEAPAPLIIIKAHHLLEKHVLTKHQLYWKQNIGDMYGTLLHEGQFLEPVMRNFETFLADTQGNVTGTVYVTLSPYQFMVTGMESKYDLMSS
;
A
#
# COMPACT_ATOMS: atom_id res chain seq x y z
N MET A 1 -5.55 -32.64 -22.26
CA MET A 1 -4.34 -32.08 -21.65
C MET A 1 -4.57 -32.21 -20.17
N ASP A 2 -3.84 -33.09 -19.53
CA ASP A 2 -4.05 -33.49 -18.14
C ASP A 2 -3.64 -32.37 -17.18
N ALA A 3 -4.47 -32.07 -16.17
CA ALA A 3 -4.18 -31.03 -15.17
C ALA A 3 -2.88 -31.31 -14.42
N ASP A 4 -2.46 -32.57 -14.30
CA ASP A 4 -1.18 -32.98 -13.71
C ASP A 4 0.03 -32.61 -14.57
N GLU A 5 -0.14 -32.43 -15.86
CA GLU A 5 0.95 -32.05 -16.78
C GLU A 5 1.29 -30.54 -16.65
N LEU A 6 0.31 -29.74 -16.27
CA LEU A 6 0.48 -28.30 -15.99
C LEU A 6 1.24 -28.04 -14.66
N LEU A 7 1.22 -29.01 -13.76
CA LEU A 7 1.86 -28.91 -12.43
C LEU A 7 3.24 -29.54 -12.38
N ARG A 8 3.70 -30.23 -13.44
CA ARG A 8 5.07 -30.77 -13.49
C ARG A 8 6.09 -29.63 -13.53
N PRO A 9 7.09 -29.63 -12.64
CA PRO A 9 8.15 -28.65 -12.70
C PRO A 9 8.94 -28.79 -14.00
N ARG A 10 8.83 -27.81 -14.89
CA ARG A 10 9.78 -27.69 -16.01
C ARG A 10 11.15 -27.33 -15.43
N ALA A 11 12.21 -27.85 -16.05
CA ALA A 11 13.58 -27.45 -15.71
C ALA A 11 13.64 -25.91 -15.69
N GLY A 12 14.08 -25.31 -14.56
CA GLY A 12 14.04 -23.87 -14.30
C GLY A 12 13.02 -23.42 -13.23
N ARG A 13 11.99 -24.22 -12.88
CA ARG A 13 11.09 -23.88 -11.76
C ARG A 13 11.72 -24.12 -10.38
N SER A 14 12.67 -25.02 -10.25
CA SER A 14 13.41 -25.26 -9.01
C SER A 14 14.20 -24.02 -8.58
N GLU A 15 14.80 -23.29 -9.52
CA GLU A 15 15.56 -22.07 -9.22
C GLU A 15 14.64 -20.94 -8.70
N ALA A 16 13.45 -20.78 -9.27
CA ALA A 16 12.48 -19.79 -8.80
C ALA A 16 11.98 -20.08 -7.37
N PHE A 17 11.77 -21.36 -7.04
CA PHE A 17 11.42 -21.76 -5.66
C PHE A 17 12.59 -21.58 -4.69
N PHE A 18 13.82 -21.80 -5.14
CA PHE A 18 15.02 -21.58 -4.35
C PHE A 18 15.27 -20.10 -4.05
N GLU A 19 15.04 -19.21 -5.03
CA GLU A 19 15.12 -17.77 -4.85
C GLU A 19 14.09 -17.25 -3.83
N ILE A 20 12.86 -17.78 -3.84
CA ILE A 20 11.84 -17.43 -2.85
C ILE A 20 12.27 -17.88 -1.44
N ALA A 21 12.93 -19.04 -1.32
CA ALA A 21 13.45 -19.51 -0.05
C ALA A 21 14.62 -18.65 0.47
N LEU A 22 15.51 -18.21 -0.44
CA LEU A 22 16.61 -17.29 -0.11
C LEU A 22 16.10 -15.89 0.29
N LEU A 23 15.02 -15.40 -0.34
CA LEU A 23 14.40 -14.13 0.01
C LEU A 23 13.80 -14.14 1.43
N LYS A 24 13.47 -15.31 1.98
CA LYS A 24 13.01 -15.42 3.36
C LYS A 24 14.04 -14.89 4.35
N ASP A 25 15.32 -15.12 4.12
CA ASP A 25 16.40 -14.65 5.00
C ASP A 25 16.72 -13.17 4.83
N ALA A 26 16.28 -12.55 3.74
CA ALA A 26 16.47 -11.12 3.43
C ALA A 26 15.44 -10.21 4.09
N PHE A 27 14.27 -10.72 4.51
CA PHE A 27 13.24 -9.88 5.11
C PHE A 27 13.60 -9.50 6.56
N ARG A 28 13.55 -8.21 6.83
CA ARG A 28 13.92 -7.63 8.14
C ARG A 28 13.13 -8.24 9.31
N PHE A 29 11.83 -8.46 9.12
CA PHE A 29 10.91 -8.94 10.15
C PHE A 29 10.72 -10.45 10.18
N LEU A 30 11.46 -11.20 9.39
CA LEU A 30 11.29 -12.66 9.28
C LEU A 30 11.62 -13.41 10.58
N LYS A 31 12.55 -12.89 11.38
CA LYS A 31 12.99 -13.49 12.65
C LYS A 31 12.13 -13.06 13.85
N VAL A 32 11.17 -12.15 13.63
CA VAL A 32 10.27 -11.70 14.70
C VAL A 32 9.16 -12.73 14.85
N MET A 33 9.02 -13.28 16.05
CA MET A 33 7.87 -14.13 16.38
C MET A 33 6.61 -13.27 16.25
N CYS A 34 5.74 -13.63 15.30
CA CYS A 34 4.50 -12.95 15.08
C CYS A 34 3.64 -13.01 16.35
N PRO A 35 3.13 -11.89 16.88
CA PRO A 35 2.25 -11.93 18.04
C PRO A 35 1.01 -12.78 17.73
N ASN A 36 0.60 -13.63 18.67
CA ASN A 36 -0.67 -14.36 18.55
C ASN A 36 -1.91 -13.49 18.85
N SER A 37 -1.68 -12.20 19.16
CA SER A 37 -2.73 -11.24 19.48
C SER A 37 -3.07 -10.37 18.27
N ARG A 38 -4.24 -9.75 18.33
CA ARG A 38 -4.65 -8.69 17.39
C ARG A 38 -4.37 -7.34 18.01
N GLU A 39 -3.99 -6.38 17.18
CA GLU A 39 -3.82 -4.99 17.57
C GLU A 39 -4.77 -4.10 16.77
N LYS A 40 -5.50 -3.22 17.47
CA LYS A 40 -6.33 -2.20 16.82
C LYS A 40 -5.56 -0.90 16.78
N ILE A 41 -5.52 -0.28 15.62
CA ILE A 41 -4.88 1.02 15.39
C ILE A 41 -5.84 1.96 14.67
N SER A 42 -5.62 3.24 14.80
CA SER A 42 -6.33 4.26 14.02
C SER A 42 -5.35 5.16 13.28
N LEU A 43 -5.64 5.43 12.00
CA LEU A 43 -4.87 6.33 11.15
C LEU A 43 -5.64 7.62 10.96
N GLN A 44 -5.03 8.77 11.29
CA GLN A 44 -5.62 10.08 11.07
C GLN A 44 -5.09 10.70 9.78
N PHE A 45 -6.00 11.10 8.90
CA PHE A 45 -5.70 11.79 7.64
C PHE A 45 -6.23 13.22 7.67
N GLU A 46 -5.42 14.17 7.18
CA GLU A 46 -5.79 15.56 6.93
C GLU A 46 -5.42 15.90 5.47
N ALA A 47 -6.39 16.30 4.66
CA ALA A 47 -6.22 16.59 3.23
C ALA A 47 -5.40 15.50 2.50
N GLY A 48 -5.75 14.24 2.71
CA GLY A 48 -5.10 13.07 2.12
C GLY A 48 -3.77 12.65 2.76
N GLN A 49 -3.20 13.43 3.67
CA GLN A 49 -1.92 13.13 4.29
C GLN A 49 -2.10 12.42 5.64
N LEU A 50 -1.29 11.40 5.89
CA LEU A 50 -1.22 10.74 7.19
C LEU A 50 -0.55 11.67 8.20
N VAL A 51 -1.29 12.11 9.22
CA VAL A 51 -0.81 13.06 10.24
C VAL A 51 -0.71 12.45 11.63
N GLY A 52 -1.37 11.32 11.88
CA GLY A 52 -1.39 10.72 13.21
C GLY A 52 -1.73 9.24 13.24
N LEU A 53 -1.42 8.61 14.38
CA LEU A 53 -1.78 7.24 14.73
C LEU A 53 -2.31 7.24 16.17
N ASP A 54 -3.42 6.55 16.41
CA ASP A 54 -4.04 6.36 17.75
C ASP A 54 -4.24 7.68 18.53
N GLY A 55 -4.66 8.74 17.82
CA GLY A 55 -4.86 10.07 18.40
C GLY A 55 -3.57 10.87 18.65
N LYS A 56 -2.40 10.28 18.43
CA LYS A 56 -1.11 10.97 18.57
C LYS A 56 -0.73 11.58 17.21
N LYS A 57 -0.60 12.92 17.16
CA LYS A 57 -0.03 13.62 16.00
C LYS A 57 1.49 13.48 15.98
N PHE A 58 2.04 13.34 14.79
CA PHE A 58 3.48 13.25 14.56
C PHE A 58 4.03 14.53 13.96
N PRO A 59 5.31 14.86 14.21
CA PRO A 59 5.94 16.07 13.66
C PRO A 59 6.08 16.03 12.13
N SER A 60 6.00 14.85 11.53
CA SER A 60 6.02 14.66 10.07
C SER A 60 5.34 13.35 9.68
N THR A 61 4.84 13.28 8.45
CA THR A 61 4.31 12.05 7.85
C THR A 61 5.35 10.92 7.87
N VAL A 62 6.62 11.23 7.66
CA VAL A 62 7.71 10.24 7.71
C VAL A 62 7.81 9.57 9.09
N ALA A 63 7.64 10.34 10.18
CA ALA A 63 7.68 9.80 11.54
C ALA A 63 6.49 8.85 11.78
N ALA A 64 5.30 9.20 11.32
CA ALA A 64 4.12 8.34 11.39
C ALA A 64 4.29 7.03 10.57
N ILE A 65 4.84 7.13 9.36
CA ILE A 65 5.12 5.97 8.50
C ILE A 65 6.12 5.03 9.17
N ARG A 66 7.17 5.55 9.79
CA ARG A 66 8.18 4.72 10.50
C ARG A 66 7.55 3.96 11.67
N GLU A 67 6.77 4.65 12.50
CA GLU A 67 6.07 4.02 13.62
C GLU A 67 5.13 2.91 13.13
N LEU A 68 4.33 3.19 12.11
CA LEU A 68 3.43 2.19 11.52
C LEU A 68 4.20 1.01 10.89
N THR A 69 5.36 1.28 10.28
CA THR A 69 6.22 0.23 9.70
C THR A 69 6.70 -0.75 10.77
N GLU A 70 7.17 -0.26 11.92
CA GLU A 70 7.63 -1.11 13.01
C GLU A 70 6.47 -1.93 13.60
N ARG A 71 5.33 -1.30 13.86
CA ARG A 71 4.14 -1.98 14.40
C ARG A 71 3.61 -3.06 13.47
N ALA A 72 3.34 -2.70 12.21
CA ALA A 72 2.79 -3.66 11.23
C ALA A 72 3.80 -4.72 10.81
N GLY A 73 5.08 -4.38 10.74
CA GLY A 73 6.17 -5.30 10.46
C GLY A 73 6.31 -6.41 11.51
N ALA A 74 6.05 -6.09 12.79
CA ALA A 74 6.01 -7.09 13.86
C ALA A 74 4.97 -8.18 13.61
N PHE A 75 3.88 -7.88 12.91
CA PHE A 75 2.86 -8.85 12.48
C PHE A 75 3.20 -9.54 11.15
N ALA A 76 4.40 -9.33 10.60
CA ALA A 76 4.82 -9.86 9.31
C ALA A 76 3.94 -9.42 8.12
N ILE A 77 3.26 -8.27 8.26
CA ILE A 77 2.44 -7.67 7.21
C ILE A 77 3.35 -7.04 6.15
N GLY A 78 2.91 -7.05 4.89
CA GLY A 78 3.54 -6.29 3.81
C GLY A 78 4.67 -7.01 3.08
N ARG A 79 4.81 -8.30 3.23
CA ARG A 79 5.76 -9.12 2.47
C ARG A 79 5.12 -9.65 1.21
N ASP A 80 5.75 -9.37 0.07
CA ASP A 80 5.26 -9.84 -1.22
C ASP A 80 6.39 -9.92 -2.25
N ILE A 81 6.08 -10.50 -3.40
CA ILE A 81 6.98 -10.60 -4.55
C ILE A 81 6.31 -9.91 -5.73
N HIS A 82 6.88 -8.81 -6.16
CA HIS A 82 6.43 -8.11 -7.36
C HIS A 82 7.10 -8.68 -8.60
N VAL A 83 6.31 -8.92 -9.63
CA VAL A 83 6.79 -9.26 -10.98
C VAL A 83 6.27 -8.21 -11.94
N GLY A 84 7.17 -7.44 -12.51
CA GLY A 84 6.83 -6.33 -13.40
C GLY A 84 7.80 -6.18 -14.57
N ASP A 85 7.46 -5.30 -15.49
CA ASP A 85 8.32 -4.95 -16.60
C ASP A 85 9.41 -3.97 -16.16
N THR A 86 10.64 -4.23 -16.59
CA THR A 86 11.72 -3.25 -16.49
C THR A 86 11.67 -2.28 -17.66
N ILE A 87 12.33 -1.13 -17.55
CA ILE A 87 12.41 -0.12 -18.63
C ILE A 87 12.92 -0.71 -19.95
N ILE A 88 13.74 -1.75 -19.89
CA ILE A 88 14.29 -2.44 -21.08
C ILE A 88 13.38 -3.58 -21.59
N GLY A 89 12.16 -3.71 -21.07
CA GLY A 89 11.15 -4.64 -21.58
C GLY A 89 11.27 -6.09 -21.12
N ILE A 90 12.17 -6.40 -20.17
CA ILE A 90 12.26 -7.73 -19.56
C ILE A 90 11.52 -7.79 -18.24
N LYS A 91 10.93 -8.93 -17.92
CA LYS A 91 10.30 -9.17 -16.62
C LYS A 91 11.35 -9.23 -15.52
N GLY A 92 11.15 -8.40 -14.50
CA GLY A 92 11.91 -8.45 -13.25
C GLY A 92 11.09 -9.04 -12.12
N ARG A 93 11.77 -9.58 -11.12
CA ARG A 93 11.16 -10.05 -9.88
C ARG A 93 11.85 -9.40 -8.69
N VAL A 94 11.07 -8.82 -7.78
CA VAL A 94 11.56 -8.15 -6.58
C VAL A 94 10.77 -8.61 -5.37
N GLY A 95 11.47 -9.13 -4.36
CA GLY A 95 10.90 -9.32 -3.02
C GLY A 95 10.95 -8.01 -2.24
N PHE A 96 9.89 -7.68 -1.54
CA PHE A 96 9.83 -6.44 -0.76
C PHE A 96 9.08 -6.61 0.56
N GLU A 97 9.35 -5.69 1.49
CA GLU A 97 8.57 -5.49 2.71
C GLU A 97 8.03 -4.05 2.71
N ALA A 98 6.72 -3.91 2.70
CA ALA A 98 6.05 -2.61 2.67
C ALA A 98 4.84 -2.58 3.64
N PRO A 99 5.06 -2.80 4.96
CA PRO A 99 3.95 -2.92 5.91
C PRO A 99 3.11 -1.64 6.00
N ALA A 100 3.72 -0.49 6.24
CA ALA A 100 3.00 0.78 6.32
C ALA A 100 2.38 1.20 4.99
N PRO A 101 3.08 1.17 3.83
CA PRO A 101 2.49 1.55 2.56
C PRO A 101 1.21 0.80 2.23
N LEU A 102 1.16 -0.54 2.41
CA LEU A 102 -0.03 -1.32 2.13
C LEU A 102 -1.22 -0.92 3.00
N ILE A 103 -0.99 -0.71 4.30
CA ILE A 103 -2.04 -0.29 5.23
C ILE A 103 -2.52 1.13 4.90
N ILE A 104 -1.59 2.07 4.68
CA ILE A 104 -1.91 3.46 4.36
C ILE A 104 -2.72 3.55 3.07
N ILE A 105 -2.28 2.90 1.99
CA ILE A 105 -2.98 2.91 0.71
C ILE A 105 -4.39 2.35 0.86
N LYS A 106 -4.55 1.23 1.57
CA LYS A 106 -5.87 0.61 1.76
C LYS A 106 -6.80 1.47 2.63
N ALA A 107 -6.28 2.03 3.72
CA ALA A 107 -7.03 2.91 4.61
C ALA A 107 -7.42 4.21 3.90
N HIS A 108 -6.49 4.83 3.19
CA HIS A 108 -6.72 6.04 2.41
C HIS A 108 -7.78 5.82 1.31
N HIS A 109 -7.68 4.72 0.55
CA HIS A 109 -8.69 4.38 -0.45
C HIS A 109 -10.08 4.16 0.15
N LEU A 110 -10.20 3.60 1.36
CA LEU A 110 -11.50 3.51 2.02
C LEU A 110 -12.06 4.90 2.33
N LEU A 111 -11.24 5.80 2.89
CA LEU A 111 -11.64 7.17 3.19
C LEU A 111 -12.07 7.91 1.93
N GLU A 112 -11.30 7.81 0.83
CA GLU A 112 -11.64 8.38 -0.47
C GLU A 112 -12.99 7.89 -0.98
N LYS A 113 -13.32 6.60 -0.84
CA LYS A 113 -14.60 6.05 -1.27
C LYS A 113 -15.80 6.65 -0.55
N HIS A 114 -15.62 7.13 0.66
CA HIS A 114 -16.67 7.78 1.44
C HIS A 114 -16.77 9.29 1.16
N VAL A 115 -15.67 9.91 0.76
CA VAL A 115 -15.55 11.38 0.64
C VAL A 115 -15.64 11.87 -0.81
N LEU A 116 -15.16 11.08 -1.77
CA LEU A 116 -15.11 11.44 -3.17
C LEU A 116 -16.32 10.86 -3.94
N THR A 117 -16.79 11.61 -4.92
CA THR A 117 -17.82 11.13 -5.85
C THR A 117 -17.26 10.01 -6.76
N LYS A 118 -18.16 9.23 -7.37
CA LYS A 118 -17.81 8.18 -8.33
C LYS A 118 -16.86 8.67 -9.44
N HIS A 119 -17.11 9.84 -9.98
CA HIS A 119 -16.30 10.39 -11.08
C HIS A 119 -14.96 10.92 -10.62
N GLN A 120 -14.89 11.53 -9.43
CA GLN A 120 -13.61 11.91 -8.81
C GLN A 120 -12.72 10.68 -8.57
N LEU A 121 -13.26 9.60 -8.00
CA LEU A 121 -12.54 8.35 -7.79
C LEU A 121 -12.02 7.76 -9.10
N TYR A 122 -12.86 7.72 -10.14
CA TYR A 122 -12.48 7.20 -11.44
C TYR A 122 -11.28 7.94 -12.04
N TRP A 123 -11.38 9.26 -12.12
CA TRP A 123 -10.31 10.06 -12.71
C TRP A 123 -9.05 10.10 -11.85
N LYS A 124 -9.21 10.18 -10.52
CA LYS A 124 -8.08 10.12 -9.58
C LYS A 124 -7.28 8.84 -9.74
N GLN A 125 -7.96 7.69 -9.88
CA GLN A 125 -7.29 6.41 -10.06
C GLN A 125 -6.52 6.36 -11.38
N ASN A 126 -7.16 6.72 -12.51
CA ASN A 126 -6.51 6.69 -13.82
C ASN A 126 -5.30 7.63 -13.90
N ILE A 127 -5.44 8.85 -13.36
CA ILE A 127 -4.35 9.82 -13.32
C ILE A 127 -3.23 9.35 -12.39
N GLY A 128 -3.58 8.75 -11.24
CA GLY A 128 -2.61 8.19 -10.30
C GLY A 128 -1.80 7.03 -10.89
N ASP A 129 -2.45 6.14 -11.62
CA ASP A 129 -1.80 5.02 -12.30
C ASP A 129 -0.84 5.51 -13.40
N MET A 130 -1.28 6.51 -14.19
CA MET A 130 -0.42 7.12 -15.21
C MET A 130 0.75 7.88 -14.59
N TYR A 131 0.50 8.64 -13.50
CA TYR A 131 1.56 9.31 -12.74
C TYR A 131 2.61 8.32 -12.24
N GLY A 132 2.17 7.20 -11.65
CA GLY A 132 3.05 6.14 -11.18
C GLY A 132 3.89 5.52 -12.29
N THR A 133 3.29 5.28 -13.47
CA THR A 133 3.97 4.75 -14.64
C THR A 133 5.07 5.68 -15.13
N LEU A 134 4.75 6.96 -15.34
CA LEU A 134 5.72 7.96 -15.79
C LEU A 134 6.85 8.15 -14.76
N LEU A 135 6.52 8.12 -13.46
CA LEU A 135 7.52 8.19 -12.41
C LEU A 135 8.47 6.99 -12.43
N HIS A 136 7.92 5.78 -12.61
CA HIS A 136 8.69 4.53 -12.73
C HIS A 136 9.63 4.55 -13.93
N GLU A 137 9.20 5.13 -15.05
CA GLU A 137 9.99 5.27 -16.28
C GLU A 137 11.00 6.43 -16.23
N GLY A 138 11.13 7.11 -15.10
CA GLY A 138 12.07 8.23 -14.93
C GLY A 138 11.63 9.54 -15.59
N GLN A 139 10.36 9.68 -15.99
CA GLN A 139 9.81 10.84 -16.70
C GLN A 139 9.27 11.92 -15.75
N PHE A 140 9.86 12.07 -14.57
CA PHE A 140 9.42 13.05 -13.56
C PHE A 140 9.41 14.50 -14.07
N LEU A 141 10.29 14.85 -15.02
CA LEU A 141 10.40 16.19 -15.58
C LEU A 141 9.41 16.47 -16.72
N GLU A 142 8.62 15.47 -17.14
CA GLU A 142 7.57 15.67 -18.14
C GLU A 142 6.54 16.70 -17.63
N PRO A 143 6.22 17.75 -18.41
CA PRO A 143 5.33 18.83 -17.97
C PRO A 143 3.96 18.35 -17.46
N VAL A 144 3.39 17.29 -18.05
CA VAL A 144 2.12 16.71 -17.64
C VAL A 144 2.11 16.24 -16.19
N MET A 145 3.27 15.88 -15.63
CA MET A 145 3.39 15.47 -14.22
C MET A 145 2.89 16.55 -13.27
N ARG A 146 3.17 17.82 -13.56
CA ARG A 146 2.70 18.98 -12.76
C ARG A 146 1.20 19.15 -12.85
N ASN A 147 0.60 18.85 -14.00
CA ASN A 147 -0.85 18.87 -14.17
C ASN A 147 -1.52 17.76 -13.36
N PHE A 148 -0.95 16.55 -13.39
CA PHE A 148 -1.43 15.42 -12.59
C PHE A 148 -1.33 15.70 -11.10
N GLU A 149 -0.21 16.23 -10.63
CA GLU A 149 -0.04 16.61 -9.21
C GLU A 149 -1.08 17.63 -8.76
N THR A 150 -1.36 18.63 -9.59
CA THR A 150 -2.39 19.65 -9.29
C THR A 150 -3.77 19.02 -9.17
N PHE A 151 -4.13 18.15 -10.11
CA PHE A 151 -5.41 17.44 -10.08
C PHE A 151 -5.51 16.52 -8.86
N LEU A 152 -4.46 15.71 -8.61
CA LEU A 152 -4.44 14.79 -7.48
C LEU A 152 -4.53 15.53 -6.16
N ALA A 153 -3.78 16.63 -5.98
CA ALA A 153 -3.82 17.45 -4.76
C ALA A 153 -5.19 18.09 -4.53
N ASP A 154 -5.84 18.61 -5.59
CA ASP A 154 -7.16 19.21 -5.50
C ASP A 154 -8.22 18.21 -5.01
N THR A 155 -8.17 16.97 -5.49
CA THR A 155 -9.10 15.93 -5.05
C THR A 155 -8.98 15.59 -3.57
N GLN A 156 -7.84 15.87 -2.94
CA GLN A 156 -7.57 15.49 -1.55
C GLN A 156 -8.09 16.47 -0.50
N GLY A 157 -8.55 17.66 -0.88
CA GLY A 157 -8.94 18.73 0.06
C GLY A 157 -9.91 18.28 1.16
N ASN A 158 -10.86 17.43 0.85
CA ASN A 158 -11.85 16.90 1.79
C ASN A 158 -11.50 15.48 2.31
N VAL A 159 -10.42 14.85 1.85
CA VAL A 159 -10.02 13.50 2.29
C VAL A 159 -9.38 13.59 3.69
N THR A 160 -10.26 13.83 4.66
CA THR A 160 -9.90 14.08 6.07
C THR A 160 -10.77 13.23 6.98
N GLY A 161 -10.15 12.49 7.88
CA GLY A 161 -10.86 11.60 8.79
C GLY A 161 -9.95 10.61 9.51
N THR A 162 -10.57 9.72 10.27
CA THR A 162 -9.90 8.65 10.99
C THR A 162 -10.33 7.30 10.41
N VAL A 163 -9.37 6.44 10.14
CA VAL A 163 -9.60 5.08 9.64
C VAL A 163 -9.11 4.07 10.66
N TYR A 164 -9.96 3.11 11.00
CA TYR A 164 -9.68 2.05 11.98
C TYR A 164 -9.21 0.79 11.28
N VAL A 165 -8.13 0.22 11.79
CA VAL A 165 -7.48 -0.97 11.23
C VAL A 165 -7.18 -1.96 12.34
N THR A 166 -7.43 -3.23 12.09
CA THR A 166 -7.00 -4.33 12.96
C THR A 166 -5.84 -5.07 12.31
N LEU A 167 -4.72 -5.10 12.99
CA LEU A 167 -3.55 -5.90 12.62
C LEU A 167 -3.70 -7.32 13.19
N SER A 168 -3.31 -8.31 12.41
CA SER A 168 -3.27 -9.72 12.79
C SER A 168 -2.07 -10.38 12.13
N PRO A 169 -1.59 -11.54 12.58
CA PRO A 169 -0.51 -12.25 11.92
C PRO A 169 -0.71 -12.35 10.41
N TYR A 170 0.26 -11.82 9.65
CA TYR A 170 0.34 -11.82 8.17
C TYR A 170 -0.75 -11.03 7.43
N GLN A 171 -1.68 -10.38 8.12
CA GLN A 171 -2.81 -9.68 7.49
C GLN A 171 -3.27 -8.47 8.30
N PHE A 172 -4.02 -7.60 7.65
CA PHE A 172 -4.76 -6.52 8.31
C PHE A 172 -6.15 -6.37 7.70
N MET A 173 -7.05 -5.79 8.49
CA MET A 173 -8.40 -5.49 8.04
C MET A 173 -8.74 -4.05 8.40
N VAL A 174 -9.23 -3.27 7.42
CA VAL A 174 -9.83 -1.96 7.68
C VAL A 174 -11.25 -2.21 8.19
N THR A 175 -11.53 -1.76 9.41
CA THR A 175 -12.77 -2.11 10.14
C THR A 175 -13.79 -0.99 10.19
N GLY A 176 -13.41 0.23 9.84
CA GLY A 176 -14.32 1.37 9.80
C GLY A 176 -13.58 2.69 9.57
N MET A 177 -14.36 3.77 9.46
CA MET A 177 -13.83 5.11 9.33
C MET A 177 -14.82 6.14 9.89
N GLU A 178 -14.31 7.33 10.17
CA GLU A 178 -15.07 8.52 10.56
C GLU A 178 -14.56 9.72 9.78
N SER A 179 -15.47 10.48 9.16
CA SER A 179 -15.15 11.72 8.46
C SER A 179 -16.33 12.68 8.51
N LYS A 180 -16.06 13.95 8.72
CA LYS A 180 -17.08 15.01 8.60
C LYS A 180 -17.53 15.27 7.15
N TYR A 181 -16.79 14.71 6.18
CA TYR A 181 -17.10 14.83 4.75
C TYR A 181 -17.67 13.53 4.16
N ASP A 182 -18.11 12.60 5.01
CA ASP A 182 -18.70 11.34 4.56
C ASP A 182 -19.99 11.59 3.77
N LEU A 183 -20.01 11.21 2.50
CA LEU A 183 -21.16 11.33 1.61
C LEU A 183 -22.31 10.36 1.95
N MET A 184 -22.08 9.42 2.85
CA MET A 184 -23.09 8.50 3.36
C MET A 184 -23.75 9.01 4.64
N SER A 185 -23.20 10.06 5.28
CA SER A 185 -23.83 10.68 6.45
C SER A 185 -25.04 11.51 5.98
N SER A 186 -26.24 11.08 6.36
CA SER A 186 -27.50 11.83 6.17
C SER A 186 -27.67 12.89 7.24
#